data_4534acca5c249f3f46d318c15f651d23
#
_entry.id   4534acca5c249f3f46d318c15f651d23
#
_cell.length_a   1.000
_cell.length_b   1.000
_cell.length_c   1.000
_cell.angle_alpha   90.00
_cell.angle_beta   90.00
_cell.angle_gamma   90.00
#
_symmetry.space_group_name_H-M   'P 1'
#
loop_
_entity.id
_entity.type
_entity.pdbx_description
1 polymer ?
#
loop_
_entity_poly.entity_id
_entity_poly.type
_entity_poly.pdbx_seq_one_letter_code
_entity_poly.pdbx_strand_id
1 'polypeptide(L)'
;TADTPASYFTDVLQPTALTDSAISTRVPILMYHHLAEDVTNDEMVSPEQFEAQIRALTEAGYAGISFDELQAYVLRGEPLPKKPVVITFDDGYLSNYTLAYPILQKYGMKATIFSIGVSFGKDHYKDTDYAMTPHFGAAEAAEMAGSGLISIQSHTYDMHQWPPYEDGSAAVRENILQLPGE
;
A
#
# COMPACT_ATOMS: atom_id res chain seq x y z
N THR A 1 11.00 -24.11 -29.66
CA THR A 1 11.95 -23.35 -28.83
C THR A 1 11.21 -22.20 -28.20
N ALA A 2 10.89 -22.34 -26.92
CA ALA A 2 10.20 -21.31 -26.14
C ALA A 2 11.20 -20.18 -25.86
N ASP A 3 10.89 -18.98 -26.31
CA ASP A 3 11.63 -17.78 -25.97
C ASP A 3 11.53 -17.50 -24.47
N THR A 4 12.66 -17.40 -23.84
CA THR A 4 12.85 -17.26 -22.41
C THR A 4 12.41 -15.86 -21.94
N PRO A 5 11.66 -15.72 -20.83
CA PRO A 5 11.20 -14.40 -20.34
C PRO A 5 12.30 -13.46 -19.83
N ALA A 6 13.57 -13.83 -19.95
CA ALA A 6 14.69 -13.03 -19.46
C ALA A 6 14.92 -11.72 -20.25
N SER A 7 14.45 -11.62 -21.51
CA SER A 7 14.60 -10.39 -22.30
C SER A 7 13.64 -9.28 -21.88
N TYR A 8 12.49 -9.64 -21.30
CA TYR A 8 11.49 -8.66 -20.90
C TYR A 8 11.95 -7.78 -19.73
N PHE A 9 12.76 -8.33 -18.82
CA PHE A 9 13.29 -7.58 -17.68
C PHE A 9 14.49 -6.70 -18.02
N THR A 10 15.27 -7.06 -19.04
CA THR A 10 16.44 -6.27 -19.43
C THR A 10 16.07 -5.00 -20.21
N ASP A 11 14.99 -5.00 -20.97
CA ASP A 11 14.55 -3.82 -21.72
C ASP A 11 13.79 -2.80 -20.84
N VAL A 12 13.12 -3.27 -19.78
CA VAL A 12 12.41 -2.40 -18.82
C VAL A 12 13.38 -1.73 -17.83
N LEU A 13 14.56 -2.31 -17.59
CA LEU A 13 15.54 -1.83 -16.61
C LEU A 13 16.76 -1.13 -17.26
N GLN A 14 16.75 -0.85 -18.56
CA GLN A 14 17.76 0.03 -19.18
C GLN A 14 17.37 1.48 -18.84
N PRO A 15 17.99 2.12 -17.82
CA PRO A 15 17.76 3.54 -17.62
C PRO A 15 18.28 4.26 -18.86
N THR A 16 17.39 4.90 -19.60
CA THR A 16 17.80 5.93 -20.54
C THR A 16 18.68 6.88 -19.75
N ALA A 17 19.92 7.10 -20.20
CA ALA A 17 20.88 7.92 -19.48
C ALA A 17 20.24 9.26 -19.13
N LEU A 18 19.84 9.40 -17.87
CA LEU A 18 19.30 10.64 -17.33
C LEU A 18 20.44 11.63 -17.30
N THR A 19 20.32 12.70 -18.05
CA THR A 19 21.32 13.76 -18.04
C THR A 19 21.36 14.38 -16.64
N ASP A 20 22.54 14.61 -16.12
CA ASP A 20 22.90 15.03 -14.74
C ASP A 20 22.12 16.24 -14.14
N SER A 21 21.34 16.94 -14.95
CA SER A 21 20.59 18.13 -14.53
C SER A 21 19.14 17.85 -14.08
N ALA A 22 18.65 16.62 -14.22
CA ALA A 22 17.22 16.31 -14.03
C ALA A 22 16.89 15.63 -12.69
N ILE A 23 17.88 15.25 -11.87
CA ILE A 23 17.60 14.30 -10.79
C ILE A 23 18.11 14.80 -9.45
N SER A 24 17.33 15.66 -8.85
CA SER A 24 17.41 15.90 -7.42
C SER A 24 16.01 15.92 -6.77
N THR A 25 14.99 15.40 -7.42
CA THR A 25 13.68 15.32 -6.78
C THR A 25 13.67 14.12 -5.84
N ARG A 26 13.80 14.40 -4.55
CA ARG A 26 13.54 13.40 -3.52
C ARG A 26 12.03 13.26 -3.38
N VAL A 27 11.51 12.06 -3.57
CA VAL A 27 10.11 11.73 -3.37
C VAL A 27 9.99 10.96 -2.06
N PRO A 28 9.49 11.56 -0.97
CA PRO A 28 9.22 10.82 0.25
C PRO A 28 8.10 9.82 0.00
N ILE A 29 8.21 8.66 0.64
CA ILE A 29 7.16 7.63 0.67
C ILE A 29 6.78 7.44 2.14
N LEU A 30 5.51 7.68 2.45
CA LEU A 30 4.95 7.50 3.79
C LEU A 30 4.16 6.21 3.81
N MET A 31 4.47 5.33 4.75
CA MET A 31 3.84 4.02 4.89
C MET A 31 2.95 4.02 6.13
N TYR A 32 1.71 3.62 5.94
CA TYR A 32 0.70 3.42 6.97
C TYR A 32 0.14 2.00 6.88
N HIS A 33 -0.56 1.56 7.91
CA HIS A 33 -1.27 0.28 7.94
C HIS A 33 -2.72 0.50 8.39
N HIS A 34 -2.98 0.41 9.67
CA HIS A 34 -4.30 0.47 10.27
C HIS A 34 -4.56 1.82 10.95
N LEU A 35 -5.77 2.38 10.74
CA LEU A 35 -6.27 3.51 11.51
C LEU A 35 -7.23 3.01 12.58
N ALA A 36 -7.04 3.45 13.84
CA ALA A 36 -7.93 3.12 14.95
C ALA A 36 -7.97 4.26 15.95
N GLU A 37 -9.12 4.44 16.63
CA GLU A 37 -9.23 5.43 17.72
C GLU A 37 -8.30 5.08 18.88
N ASP A 38 -8.24 3.78 19.23
CA ASP A 38 -7.34 3.25 20.25
C ASP A 38 -6.05 2.74 19.56
N VAL A 39 -5.00 3.53 19.61
CA VAL A 39 -3.68 3.18 19.10
C VAL A 39 -2.96 2.29 20.11
N THR A 40 -2.75 1.02 19.79
CA THR A 40 -2.17 0.03 20.71
C THR A 40 -0.75 -0.43 20.32
N ASN A 41 -0.28 -0.07 19.14
CA ASN A 41 1.07 -0.40 18.66
C ASN A 41 1.56 0.64 17.63
N ASP A 42 2.83 0.50 17.22
CA ASP A 42 3.52 1.45 16.33
C ASP A 42 3.05 1.38 14.85
N GLU A 43 2.28 0.36 14.47
CA GLU A 43 1.72 0.21 13.11
C GLU A 43 0.36 0.92 12.96
N MET A 44 -0.18 1.43 14.07
CA MET A 44 -1.46 2.12 14.10
C MET A 44 -1.27 3.63 14.19
N VAL A 45 -2.23 4.36 13.63
CA VAL A 45 -2.35 5.82 13.78
C VAL A 45 -3.82 6.18 14.02
N SER A 46 -4.08 7.17 14.87
CA SER A 46 -5.46 7.63 15.04
C SER A 46 -5.92 8.44 13.81
N PRO A 47 -7.22 8.47 13.50
CA PRO A 47 -7.77 9.30 12.42
C PRO A 47 -7.39 10.77 12.58
N GLU A 48 -7.40 11.29 13.82
CA GLU A 48 -7.02 12.67 14.10
C GLU A 48 -5.54 12.94 13.78
N GLN A 49 -4.65 12.03 14.18
CA GLN A 49 -3.22 12.14 13.89
C GLN A 49 -2.96 12.04 12.39
N PHE A 50 -3.61 11.09 11.71
CA PHE A 50 -3.50 10.95 10.27
C PHE A 50 -3.98 12.22 9.55
N GLU A 51 -5.15 12.75 9.91
CA GLU A 51 -5.66 13.99 9.32
C GLU A 51 -4.71 15.16 9.56
N ALA A 52 -4.15 15.28 10.76
CA ALA A 52 -3.18 16.35 11.07
C ALA A 52 -1.92 16.24 10.20
N GLN A 53 -1.42 15.03 9.93
CA GLN A 53 -0.29 14.79 9.04
C GLN A 53 -0.62 15.13 7.59
N ILE A 54 -1.76 14.68 7.07
CA ILE A 54 -2.20 14.97 5.70
C ILE A 54 -2.41 16.48 5.50
N ARG A 55 -3.02 17.16 6.47
CA ARG A 55 -3.18 18.61 6.47
C ARG A 55 -1.82 19.32 6.42
N ALA A 56 -0.89 18.93 7.28
CA ALA A 56 0.45 19.53 7.32
C ALA A 56 1.19 19.37 5.98
N LEU A 57 1.09 18.21 5.33
CA LEU A 57 1.63 18.00 3.99
C LEU A 57 0.99 18.94 2.96
N THR A 58 -0.33 19.07 2.99
CA THR A 58 -1.07 19.93 2.08
C THR A 58 -0.68 21.40 2.28
N GLU A 59 -0.64 21.88 3.52
CA GLU A 59 -0.24 23.23 3.88
C GLU A 59 1.22 23.53 3.50
N ALA A 60 2.10 22.54 3.58
CA ALA A 60 3.48 22.63 3.11
C ALA A 60 3.61 22.58 1.58
N GLY A 61 2.51 22.38 0.85
CA GLY A 61 2.45 22.36 -0.61
C GLY A 61 2.88 21.03 -1.23
N TYR A 62 2.83 19.94 -0.48
CA TYR A 62 3.01 18.59 -1.05
C TYR A 62 1.76 18.17 -1.81
N ALA A 63 1.97 17.40 -2.87
CA ALA A 63 0.91 16.77 -3.66
C ALA A 63 1.10 15.25 -3.64
N GLY A 64 0.05 14.52 -3.29
CA GLY A 64 0.02 13.07 -3.37
C GLY A 64 0.11 12.59 -4.81
N ILE A 65 1.04 11.67 -5.09
CA ILE A 65 1.20 11.05 -6.40
C ILE A 65 1.01 9.54 -6.32
N SER A 66 0.58 8.93 -7.42
CA SER A 66 0.52 7.48 -7.56
C SER A 66 1.88 6.88 -7.94
N PHE A 67 2.00 5.54 -7.79
CA PHE A 67 3.18 4.85 -8.31
C PHE A 67 3.26 4.90 -9.84
N ASP A 68 2.14 4.98 -10.55
CA ASP A 68 2.14 5.13 -12.01
C ASP A 68 2.77 6.48 -12.42
N GLU A 69 2.45 7.56 -11.70
CA GLU A 69 3.05 8.88 -11.94
C GLU A 69 4.56 8.85 -11.59
N LEU A 70 4.92 8.20 -10.48
CA LEU A 70 6.33 8.04 -10.11
C LEU A 70 7.09 7.20 -11.15
N GLN A 71 6.51 6.10 -11.62
CA GLN A 71 7.07 5.27 -12.68
C GLN A 71 7.23 6.07 -13.99
N ALA A 72 6.21 6.83 -14.36
CA ALA A 72 6.25 7.70 -15.54
C ALA A 72 7.41 8.70 -15.47
N TYR A 73 7.60 9.30 -14.30
CA TYR A 73 8.73 10.19 -14.07
C TYR A 73 10.08 9.47 -14.21
N VAL A 74 10.25 8.33 -13.56
CA VAL A 74 11.52 7.59 -13.53
C VAL A 74 11.87 7.02 -14.91
N LEU A 75 10.88 6.44 -15.61
CA LEU A 75 11.14 5.72 -16.85
C LEU A 75 11.01 6.59 -18.12
N ARG A 76 10.18 7.64 -18.06
CA ARG A 76 9.86 8.45 -19.24
C ARG A 76 10.17 9.94 -19.08
N GLY A 77 10.62 10.37 -17.88
CA GLY A 77 10.92 11.78 -17.60
C GLY A 77 9.67 12.67 -17.55
N GLU A 78 8.48 12.10 -17.34
CA GLU A 78 7.27 12.88 -17.19
C GLU A 78 7.32 13.74 -15.93
N PRO A 79 6.87 15.01 -15.96
CA PRO A 79 7.05 15.91 -14.83
C PRO A 79 6.19 15.50 -13.63
N LEU A 80 6.76 15.58 -12.44
CA LEU A 80 6.03 15.48 -11.17
C LEU A 80 5.63 16.86 -10.64
N PRO A 81 4.66 16.94 -9.71
CA PRO A 81 4.41 18.13 -8.92
C PRO A 81 5.70 18.62 -8.24
N LYS A 82 5.76 19.90 -7.89
CA LYS A 82 6.96 20.53 -7.31
C LYS A 82 7.41 19.88 -5.99
N LYS A 83 6.48 19.38 -5.19
CA LYS A 83 6.71 18.66 -3.93
C LYS A 83 5.88 17.37 -3.94
N PRO A 84 6.35 16.31 -4.62
CA PRO A 84 5.62 15.05 -4.66
C PRO A 84 5.78 14.28 -3.35
N VAL A 85 4.74 13.54 -2.96
CA VAL A 85 4.77 12.55 -1.88
C VAL A 85 3.95 11.33 -2.29
N VAL A 86 4.47 10.13 -2.03
CA VAL A 86 3.73 8.89 -2.14
C VAL A 86 3.20 8.52 -0.76
N ILE A 87 1.92 8.20 -0.68
CA ILE A 87 1.28 7.71 0.53
C ILE A 87 0.87 6.27 0.29
N THR A 88 1.28 5.36 1.17
CA THR A 88 0.95 3.95 1.06
C THR A 88 0.27 3.44 2.31
N PHE A 89 -0.59 2.45 2.12
CA PHE A 89 -1.17 1.64 3.20
C PHE A 89 -0.94 0.18 2.87
N ASP A 90 -0.46 -0.57 3.85
CA ASP A 90 -0.27 -1.99 3.72
C ASP A 90 -1.46 -2.76 4.30
N ASP A 91 -1.57 -4.04 3.96
CA ASP A 91 -2.55 -5.05 4.37
C ASP A 91 -3.97 -4.87 3.82
N GLY A 92 -4.47 -3.67 3.64
CA GLY A 92 -5.83 -3.45 3.11
C GLY A 92 -6.92 -3.52 4.17
N TYR A 93 -6.67 -2.98 5.37
CA TYR A 93 -7.66 -2.91 6.44
C TYR A 93 -8.91 -2.11 6.05
N LEU A 94 -10.06 -2.49 6.57
CA LEU A 94 -11.32 -1.77 6.35
C LEU A 94 -11.22 -0.29 6.78
N SER A 95 -10.38 0.02 7.75
CA SER A 95 -10.13 1.40 8.20
C SER A 95 -9.48 2.28 7.13
N ASN A 96 -8.80 1.70 6.17
CA ASN A 96 -8.29 2.47 5.02
C ASN A 96 -9.44 3.08 4.20
N TYR A 97 -10.56 2.35 4.07
CA TYR A 97 -11.77 2.85 3.43
C TYR A 97 -12.58 3.75 4.37
N THR A 98 -12.87 3.29 5.60
CA THR A 98 -13.83 3.98 6.48
C THR A 98 -13.26 5.25 7.13
N LEU A 99 -11.95 5.31 7.36
CA LEU A 99 -11.30 6.39 8.09
C LEU A 99 -10.28 7.17 7.23
N ALA A 100 -9.37 6.49 6.53
CA ALA A 100 -8.34 7.17 5.76
C ALA A 100 -8.85 7.77 4.46
N TYR A 101 -9.67 7.06 3.70
CA TYR A 101 -10.15 7.51 2.40
C TYR A 101 -10.94 8.83 2.46
N PRO A 102 -11.88 9.06 3.38
CA PRO A 102 -12.56 10.35 3.51
C PRO A 102 -11.60 11.52 3.79
N ILE A 103 -10.55 11.27 4.57
CA ILE A 103 -9.51 12.27 4.84
C ILE A 103 -8.73 12.56 3.56
N LEU A 104 -8.28 11.53 2.84
CA LEU A 104 -7.58 11.69 1.56
C LEU A 104 -8.43 12.44 0.53
N GLN A 105 -9.73 12.15 0.44
CA GLN A 105 -10.67 12.88 -0.41
C GLN A 105 -10.76 14.37 -0.03
N LYS A 106 -10.86 14.66 1.26
CA LYS A 106 -10.97 16.04 1.78
C LYS A 106 -9.77 16.91 1.36
N TYR A 107 -8.58 16.33 1.32
CA TYR A 107 -7.34 17.03 0.98
C TYR A 107 -6.88 16.81 -0.47
N GLY A 108 -7.58 16.01 -1.26
CA GLY A 108 -7.22 15.68 -2.64
C GLY A 108 -5.90 14.94 -2.76
N MET A 109 -5.53 14.15 -1.73
CA MET A 109 -4.28 13.39 -1.70
C MET A 109 -4.48 12.01 -2.31
N LYS A 110 -3.60 11.64 -3.25
CA LYS A 110 -3.54 10.27 -3.78
C LYS A 110 -2.83 9.34 -2.82
N ALA A 111 -3.23 8.07 -2.82
CA ALA A 111 -2.56 7.00 -2.08
C ALA A 111 -2.62 5.67 -2.83
N THR A 112 -1.76 4.74 -2.44
CA THR A 112 -1.76 3.35 -2.91
C THR A 112 -2.00 2.43 -1.73
N ILE A 113 -2.92 1.48 -1.85
CA ILE A 113 -3.18 0.48 -0.83
C ILE A 113 -2.74 -0.88 -1.37
N PHE A 114 -1.83 -1.52 -0.65
CA PHE A 114 -1.36 -2.87 -0.93
C PHE A 114 -2.17 -3.87 -0.09
N SER A 115 -3.12 -4.57 -0.73
CA SER A 115 -4.06 -5.45 -0.04
C SER A 115 -3.58 -6.91 -0.03
N ILE A 116 -3.79 -7.60 1.08
CA ILE A 116 -3.55 -9.04 1.22
C ILE A 116 -4.73 -9.80 0.58
N GLY A 117 -4.43 -10.61 -0.43
CA GLY A 117 -5.47 -11.28 -1.23
C GLY A 117 -6.37 -12.20 -0.43
N VAL A 118 -5.82 -13.01 0.47
CA VAL A 118 -6.61 -13.98 1.27
C VAL A 118 -7.49 -13.32 2.32
N SER A 119 -7.18 -12.08 2.74
CA SER A 119 -7.94 -11.30 3.72
C SER A 119 -9.02 -10.43 3.07
N PHE A 120 -8.99 -10.27 1.76
CA PHE A 120 -9.83 -9.31 1.04
C PHE A 120 -11.33 -9.54 1.31
N GLY A 121 -11.99 -8.56 1.91
CA GLY A 121 -13.40 -8.62 2.30
C GLY A 121 -13.72 -9.52 3.48
N LYS A 122 -12.72 -9.89 4.29
CA LYS A 122 -12.89 -10.79 5.42
C LYS A 122 -12.65 -10.08 6.77
N ASP A 123 -13.26 -10.63 7.79
CA ASP A 123 -13.09 -10.28 9.21
C ASP A 123 -12.70 -11.50 10.07
N HIS A 124 -12.50 -12.65 9.40
CA HIS A 124 -11.99 -13.89 10.00
C HIS A 124 -10.85 -14.43 9.16
N TYR A 125 -9.91 -15.10 9.84
CA TYR A 125 -8.78 -15.73 9.19
C TYR A 125 -9.23 -16.90 8.30
N LYS A 126 -9.08 -16.73 6.98
CA LYS A 126 -9.50 -17.72 5.97
C LYS A 126 -10.95 -18.19 6.20
N ASP A 127 -11.13 -19.49 6.39
CA ASP A 127 -12.44 -20.11 6.65
C ASP A 127 -12.51 -20.69 8.07
N THR A 128 -11.89 -20.02 9.04
CA THR A 128 -11.87 -20.37 10.47
C THR A 128 -12.77 -19.42 11.28
N ASP A 129 -13.03 -19.78 12.55
CA ASP A 129 -13.73 -18.92 13.50
C ASP A 129 -12.81 -17.87 14.19
N TYR A 130 -11.55 -17.77 13.79
CA TYR A 130 -10.62 -16.80 14.35
C TYR A 130 -10.87 -15.42 13.75
N ALA A 131 -11.39 -14.52 14.57
CA ALA A 131 -11.60 -13.13 14.18
C ALA A 131 -10.26 -12.42 13.93
N MET A 132 -10.24 -11.58 12.91
CA MET A 132 -9.11 -10.68 12.63
C MET A 132 -9.64 -9.25 12.42
N THR A 133 -8.73 -8.28 12.39
CA THR A 133 -9.07 -6.92 11.99
C THR A 133 -9.71 -6.94 10.60
N PRO A 134 -10.92 -6.36 10.41
CA PRO A 134 -11.62 -6.41 9.14
C PRO A 134 -10.82 -5.77 7.99
N HIS A 135 -10.90 -6.37 6.81
CA HIS A 135 -10.33 -5.88 5.57
C HIS A 135 -11.43 -5.44 4.60
N PHE A 136 -11.15 -4.42 3.79
CA PHE A 136 -12.12 -3.99 2.78
C PHE A 136 -12.27 -5.02 1.66
N GLY A 137 -13.45 -5.05 1.04
CA GLY A 137 -13.77 -5.94 -0.05
C GLY A 137 -13.89 -5.23 -1.41
N ALA A 138 -14.50 -5.96 -2.36
CA ALA A 138 -14.58 -5.51 -3.76
C ALA A 138 -15.40 -4.22 -3.95
N ALA A 139 -16.43 -4.01 -3.14
CA ALA A 139 -17.28 -2.83 -3.26
C ALA A 139 -16.52 -1.56 -2.84
N GLU A 140 -15.87 -1.61 -1.69
CA GLU A 140 -15.06 -0.51 -1.16
C GLU A 140 -13.84 -0.24 -2.06
N ALA A 141 -13.18 -1.29 -2.54
CA ALA A 141 -12.07 -1.17 -3.49
C ALA A 141 -12.50 -0.49 -4.80
N ALA A 142 -13.65 -0.88 -5.35
CA ALA A 142 -14.18 -0.28 -6.58
C ALA A 142 -14.53 1.20 -6.41
N GLU A 143 -15.11 1.58 -5.26
CA GLU A 143 -15.42 2.98 -4.95
C GLU A 143 -14.13 3.80 -4.82
N MET A 144 -13.17 3.32 -4.03
CA MET A 144 -11.88 3.99 -3.85
C MET A 144 -11.12 4.17 -5.17
N ALA A 145 -11.01 3.11 -5.97
CA ALA A 145 -10.34 3.17 -7.27
C ALA A 145 -11.10 4.08 -8.26
N GLY A 146 -12.44 4.04 -8.25
CA GLY A 146 -13.29 4.87 -9.10
C GLY A 146 -13.14 6.37 -8.82
N SER A 147 -12.68 6.77 -7.65
CA SER A 147 -12.41 8.17 -7.30
C SER A 147 -11.21 8.78 -8.05
N GLY A 148 -10.31 7.93 -8.57
CA GLY A 148 -9.03 8.36 -9.15
C GLY A 148 -7.98 8.81 -8.13
N LEU A 149 -8.28 8.72 -6.83
CA LEU A 149 -7.34 9.06 -5.76
C LEU A 149 -6.60 7.83 -5.24
N ILE A 150 -7.24 6.66 -5.24
CA ILE A 150 -6.68 5.46 -4.63
C ILE A 150 -6.35 4.41 -5.70
N SER A 151 -5.11 3.91 -5.66
CA SER A 151 -4.69 2.73 -6.40
C SER A 151 -4.67 1.52 -5.47
N ILE A 152 -5.27 0.41 -5.89
CA ILE A 152 -5.26 -0.85 -5.14
C ILE A 152 -4.26 -1.79 -5.81
N GLN A 153 -3.30 -2.27 -5.04
CA GLN A 153 -2.22 -3.15 -5.47
C GLN A 153 -2.15 -4.39 -4.58
N SER A 154 -1.36 -5.38 -4.99
CA SER A 154 -1.16 -6.60 -4.20
C SER A 154 -0.02 -6.43 -3.21
N HIS A 155 -0.30 -6.70 -1.92
CA HIS A 155 0.75 -6.85 -0.91
C HIS A 155 1.34 -8.27 -0.93
N THR A 156 0.50 -9.25 -0.95
CA THR A 156 0.73 -10.67 -1.26
C THR A 156 -0.62 -11.35 -1.36
N TYR A 157 -0.67 -12.63 -1.76
CA TYR A 157 -1.91 -13.38 -1.63
C TYR A 157 -2.11 -13.93 -0.20
N ASP A 158 -1.14 -14.65 0.35
CA ASP A 158 -1.26 -15.38 1.63
C ASP A 158 0.08 -15.45 2.41
N MET A 159 0.95 -14.48 2.23
CA MET A 159 2.31 -14.53 2.80
C MET A 159 2.50 -13.68 4.06
N HIS A 160 1.41 -13.08 4.58
CA HIS A 160 1.52 -12.09 5.66
C HIS A 160 0.52 -12.30 6.78
N GLN A 161 -0.06 -13.48 6.90
CA GLN A 161 -1.01 -13.83 7.95
C GLN A 161 -0.43 -14.84 8.94
N TRP A 162 -0.82 -14.67 10.18
CA TRP A 162 -0.34 -15.45 11.32
C TRP A 162 -1.54 -16.10 12.01
N PRO A 163 -1.94 -17.30 11.61
CA PRO A 163 -2.98 -17.99 12.36
C PRO A 163 -2.45 -18.34 13.74
N PRO A 164 -3.27 -18.23 14.80
CA PRO A 164 -2.95 -18.90 16.05
C PRO A 164 -2.83 -20.41 15.81
N TYR A 165 -1.93 -21.07 16.53
CA TYR A 165 -1.90 -22.52 16.53
C TYR A 165 -3.19 -23.09 17.13
N GLU A 166 -3.54 -24.33 16.76
CA GLU A 166 -4.70 -25.04 17.29
C GLU A 166 -4.70 -25.16 18.83
N ASP A 167 -3.51 -25.14 19.43
CA ASP A 167 -3.32 -25.19 20.90
C ASP A 167 -3.47 -23.82 21.58
N GLY A 168 -3.78 -22.75 20.82
CA GLY A 168 -3.92 -21.40 21.35
C GLY A 168 -2.61 -20.67 21.66
N SER A 169 -1.46 -21.27 21.33
CA SER A 169 -0.17 -20.58 21.45
C SER A 169 -0.03 -19.49 20.40
N ALA A 170 0.84 -18.50 20.67
CA ALA A 170 1.09 -17.42 19.74
C ALA A 170 1.59 -17.97 18.39
N ALA A 171 1.03 -17.46 17.30
CA ALA A 171 1.48 -17.80 15.97
C ALA A 171 2.98 -17.53 15.81
N VAL A 172 3.72 -18.52 15.33
CA VAL A 172 5.11 -18.34 14.92
C VAL A 172 5.13 -18.09 13.42
N ARG A 173 5.92 -17.15 12.99
CA ARG A 173 6.10 -16.85 11.58
C ARG A 173 6.68 -18.06 10.88
N GLU A 174 5.85 -18.79 10.14
CA GLU A 174 6.36 -19.80 9.26
C GLU A 174 7.18 -19.16 8.15
N ASN A 175 8.36 -19.71 7.88
CA ASN A 175 9.13 -19.28 6.74
C ASN A 175 8.48 -19.87 5.47
N ILE A 176 7.57 -19.12 4.88
CA ILE A 176 6.81 -19.51 3.68
C ILE A 176 7.67 -19.71 2.43
N LEU A 177 8.95 -19.35 2.49
CA LEU A 177 9.93 -19.68 1.46
C LEU A 177 10.60 -21.04 1.70
N GLN A 178 10.30 -21.71 2.82
CA GLN A 178 10.78 -23.05 3.09
C GLN A 178 9.97 -24.08 2.29
N LEU A 179 10.64 -24.79 1.41
CA LEU A 179 10.00 -25.88 0.67
C LEU A 179 9.64 -27.03 1.63
N PRO A 180 8.50 -27.74 1.41
CA PRO A 180 8.17 -28.89 2.22
C PRO A 180 9.30 -29.91 2.21
N GLY A 181 9.91 -30.19 3.38
CA GLY A 181 10.96 -31.20 3.55
C GLY A 181 12.41 -30.66 3.67
N GLU A 182 12.61 -29.36 3.75
CA GLU A 182 13.90 -28.76 4.11
C GLU A 182 14.01 -28.46 5.60
#